data_2ba501e79b4a95c2c0ae3ba7f78afc91
#
_entry.id   2ba501e79b4a95c2c0ae3ba7f78afc91
#
_cell.length_a   1.000
_cell.length_b   1.000
_cell.length_c   1.000
_cell.angle_alpha   90.00
_cell.angle_beta   90.00
_cell.angle_gamma   90.00
#
_symmetry.space_group_name_H-M   'P 1'
#
loop_
_entity.id
_entity.type
_entity.pdbx_description
1 polymer ?
#
loop_
_entity_poly.entity_id
_entity_poly.type
_entity_poly.pdbx_seq_one_letter_code
_entity_poly.pdbx_strand_id
1 'polypeptide(L)'
;MLGLKLLTDPRWANIAEDNLEEILTDHAWCEQKAATNAITIFTYNSEHEDLVAAMTEIAIEELEHFRMVHNIIKERGFTFGRERKDDYVNQLFKFMRKDGSRNDAFIDRLLFAA
;
A
#
# COMPACT_ATOMS: atom_id res chain seq x y z
N MET A 1 -0.37 4.38 7.92
CA MET A 1 -1.10 5.20 6.96
C MET A 1 -0.20 5.83 5.94
N LEU A 2 0.66 5.01 5.39
CA LEU A 2 1.63 5.47 4.39
C LEU A 2 0.95 6.10 3.18
N GLY A 3 -0.14 5.50 2.70
CA GLY A 3 -0.85 6.01 1.54
C GLY A 3 -1.40 7.41 1.74
N LEU A 4 -1.95 7.68 2.92
CA LEU A 4 -2.51 9.01 3.20
C LEU A 4 -1.42 10.06 3.30
N LYS A 5 -0.26 9.71 3.86
CA LYS A 5 0.88 10.62 3.89
C LYS A 5 1.37 10.98 2.50
N LEU A 6 1.40 10.00 1.60
CA LEU A 6 1.80 10.24 0.22
C LEU A 6 0.86 11.21 -0.47
N LEU A 7 -0.44 11.08 -0.24
CA LEU A 7 -1.43 11.95 -0.86
C LEU A 7 -1.38 13.39 -0.38
N THR A 8 -0.72 13.65 0.77
CA THR A 8 -0.59 15.00 1.30
C THR A 8 0.75 15.67 0.94
N ASP A 9 1.68 14.93 0.34
CA ASP A 9 2.97 15.47 -0.06
C ASP A 9 2.80 16.40 -1.27
N PRO A 10 3.30 17.66 -1.20
CA PRO A 10 3.17 18.59 -2.33
C PRO A 10 3.77 18.08 -3.64
N ARG A 11 4.81 17.27 -3.58
CA ARG A 11 5.44 16.70 -4.78
C ARG A 11 4.52 15.72 -5.47
N TRP A 12 3.60 15.14 -4.72
CA TRP A 12 2.64 14.17 -5.18
C TRP A 12 1.47 14.84 -5.89
N ALA A 13 1.14 16.07 -5.52
CA ALA A 13 -0.03 16.76 -6.02
C ALA A 13 -0.01 16.92 -7.55
N ASN A 14 1.14 17.25 -8.11
CA ASN A 14 1.25 17.43 -9.55
C ASN A 14 1.02 16.14 -10.33
N ILE A 15 1.47 15.03 -9.79
CA ILE A 15 1.26 13.72 -10.39
C ILE A 15 -0.20 13.32 -10.26
N ALA A 16 -0.78 13.57 -9.10
CA ALA A 16 -2.15 13.18 -8.79
C ALA A 16 -3.18 13.89 -9.66
N GLU A 17 -2.95 15.16 -10.00
CA GLU A 17 -3.90 15.91 -10.82
C GLU A 17 -4.17 15.25 -12.16
N ASP A 18 -3.12 14.74 -12.80
CA ASP A 18 -3.23 14.23 -14.16
C ASP A 18 -3.57 12.73 -14.23
N ASN A 19 -3.32 12.00 -13.13
CA ASN A 19 -3.39 10.53 -13.16
C ASN A 19 -4.10 9.95 -11.96
N LEU A 20 -5.06 10.67 -11.39
CA LEU A 20 -5.66 10.29 -10.11
C LEU A 20 -6.31 8.89 -10.14
N GLU A 21 -7.01 8.55 -11.21
CA GLU A 21 -7.65 7.25 -11.33
C GLU A 21 -6.63 6.12 -11.24
N GLU A 22 -5.54 6.25 -11.97
CA GLU A 22 -4.49 5.23 -12.02
C GLU A 22 -3.74 5.16 -10.71
N ILE A 23 -3.48 6.31 -10.09
CA ILE A 23 -2.77 6.38 -8.81
C ILE A 23 -3.59 5.73 -7.71
N LEU A 24 -4.88 6.00 -7.66
CA LEU A 24 -5.75 5.39 -6.65
C LEU A 24 -5.85 3.88 -6.85
N THR A 25 -5.93 3.44 -8.10
CA THR A 25 -5.94 2.01 -8.41
C THR A 25 -4.65 1.35 -7.94
N ASP A 26 -3.51 1.94 -8.26
CA ASP A 26 -2.21 1.40 -7.84
C ASP A 26 -2.09 1.39 -6.32
N HIS A 27 -2.58 2.44 -5.67
CA HIS A 27 -2.56 2.52 -4.22
C HIS A 27 -3.41 1.41 -3.59
N ALA A 28 -4.60 1.17 -4.13
CA ALA A 28 -5.46 0.10 -3.63
C ALA A 28 -4.76 -1.25 -3.74
N TRP A 29 -4.08 -1.51 -4.85
CA TRP A 29 -3.34 -2.76 -5.02
C TRP A 29 -2.16 -2.88 -4.07
N CYS A 30 -1.49 -1.76 -3.73
CA CYS A 30 -0.43 -1.78 -2.73
C CYS A 30 -0.96 -2.18 -1.36
N GLU A 31 -2.12 -1.67 -0.97
CA GLU A 31 -2.72 -2.03 0.30
C GLU A 31 -3.14 -3.52 0.31
N GLN A 32 -3.67 -4.00 -0.79
CA GLN A 32 -4.04 -5.41 -0.92
C GLN A 32 -2.80 -6.31 -0.82
N LYS A 33 -1.69 -5.91 -1.46
CA LYS A 33 -0.45 -6.67 -1.38
C LYS A 33 0.10 -6.70 0.04
N ALA A 34 0.03 -5.58 0.74
CA ALA A 34 0.51 -5.51 2.12
C ALA A 34 -0.29 -6.47 3.00
N ALA A 35 -1.61 -6.53 2.82
CA ALA A 35 -2.45 -7.47 3.54
C ALA A 35 -2.08 -8.92 3.21
N THR A 36 -1.89 -9.22 1.93
CA THR A 36 -1.52 -10.56 1.48
C THR A 36 -0.17 -10.97 2.04
N ASN A 37 0.80 -10.05 2.05
CA ASN A 37 2.13 -10.34 2.61
C ASN A 37 2.06 -10.64 4.10
N ALA A 38 1.25 -9.89 4.85
CA ALA A 38 1.08 -10.14 6.27
C ALA A 38 0.48 -11.53 6.51
N ILE A 39 -0.51 -11.90 5.71
CA ILE A 39 -1.13 -13.23 5.80
C ILE A 39 -0.11 -14.32 5.45
N THR A 40 0.69 -14.12 4.42
CA THR A 40 1.72 -15.07 4.03
C THR A 40 2.74 -15.27 5.15
N ILE A 41 3.16 -14.19 5.79
CA ILE A 41 4.12 -14.26 6.89
C ILE A 41 3.59 -15.14 8.01
N PHE A 42 2.36 -14.94 8.46
CA PHE A 42 1.87 -15.78 9.55
C PHE A 42 1.51 -17.18 9.10
N THR A 43 1.20 -17.39 7.82
CA THR A 43 0.93 -18.72 7.29
C THR A 43 2.14 -19.63 7.45
N TYR A 44 3.34 -19.09 7.21
CA TYR A 44 4.57 -19.87 7.29
C TYR A 44 5.27 -19.78 8.64
N ASN A 45 4.67 -19.12 9.60
CA ASN A 45 5.24 -18.97 10.94
C ASN A 45 4.16 -19.15 12.01
N SER A 46 3.26 -20.10 11.78
CA SER A 46 2.09 -20.28 12.63
C SER A 46 2.43 -20.71 14.05
N GLU A 47 3.63 -21.22 14.29
CA GLU A 47 4.09 -21.59 15.63
C GLU A 47 4.44 -20.39 16.49
N HIS A 48 4.60 -19.21 15.89
CA HIS A 48 4.92 -17.98 16.61
C HIS A 48 3.63 -17.16 16.81
N GLU A 49 2.95 -17.41 17.90
CA GLU A 49 1.64 -16.80 18.17
C GLU A 49 1.67 -15.28 18.18
N ASP A 50 2.74 -14.67 18.74
CA ASP A 50 2.87 -13.22 18.77
C ASP A 50 2.97 -12.65 17.36
N LEU A 51 3.69 -13.33 16.49
CA LEU A 51 3.83 -12.90 15.10
C LEU A 51 2.50 -13.05 14.37
N VAL A 52 1.79 -14.15 14.60
CA VAL A 52 0.47 -14.36 13.99
C VAL A 52 -0.48 -13.23 14.40
N ALA A 53 -0.51 -12.89 15.68
CA ALA A 53 -1.37 -11.81 16.16
C ALA A 53 -1.00 -10.47 15.53
N ALA A 54 0.29 -10.15 15.48
CA ALA A 54 0.76 -8.90 14.89
C ALA A 54 0.43 -8.81 13.40
N MET A 55 0.66 -9.88 12.66
CA MET A 55 0.40 -9.89 11.22
C MET A 55 -1.10 -9.87 10.92
N THR A 56 -1.91 -10.47 11.78
CA THR A 56 -3.35 -10.39 11.65
C THR A 56 -3.83 -8.96 11.77
N GLU A 57 -3.32 -8.23 12.75
CA GLU A 57 -3.68 -6.81 12.92
C GLU A 57 -3.26 -5.98 11.71
N ILE A 58 -2.05 -6.22 11.19
CA ILE A 58 -1.58 -5.53 10.00
C ILE A 58 -2.46 -5.84 8.80
N ALA A 59 -2.82 -7.10 8.61
CA ALA A 59 -3.68 -7.50 7.49
C ALA A 59 -5.04 -6.79 7.55
N ILE A 60 -5.64 -6.73 8.74
CA ILE A 60 -6.93 -6.06 8.94
C ILE A 60 -6.78 -4.57 8.62
N GLU A 61 -5.74 -3.92 9.15
CA GLU A 61 -5.49 -2.50 8.93
C GLU A 61 -5.31 -2.21 7.44
N GLU A 62 -4.53 -3.02 6.73
CA GLU A 62 -4.29 -2.81 5.31
C GLU A 62 -5.55 -3.04 4.47
N LEU A 63 -6.40 -3.97 4.87
CA LEU A 63 -7.68 -4.19 4.20
C LEU A 63 -8.64 -3.02 4.44
N GLU A 64 -8.60 -2.41 5.63
CA GLU A 64 -9.37 -1.20 5.89
C GLU A 64 -8.90 -0.06 4.99
N HIS A 65 -7.59 0.11 4.83
CA HIS A 65 -7.03 1.09 3.93
C HIS A 65 -7.45 0.83 2.49
N PHE A 66 -7.40 -0.43 2.07
CA PHE A 66 -7.86 -0.83 0.75
C PHE A 66 -9.31 -0.40 0.55
N ARG A 67 -10.16 -0.68 1.52
CA ARG A 67 -11.59 -0.34 1.44
C ARG A 67 -11.79 1.16 1.30
N MET A 68 -11.02 1.96 2.06
CA MET A 68 -11.09 3.42 1.98
C MET A 68 -10.75 3.91 0.57
N VAL A 69 -9.65 3.41 0.02
CA VAL A 69 -9.21 3.83 -1.32
C VAL A 69 -10.19 3.35 -2.37
N HIS A 70 -10.67 2.14 -2.26
CA HIS A 70 -11.65 1.58 -3.19
C HIS A 70 -12.95 2.39 -3.18
N ASN A 71 -13.38 2.84 -2.00
CA ASN A 71 -14.57 3.69 -1.89
C ASN A 71 -14.36 5.03 -2.58
N ILE A 72 -13.17 5.61 -2.45
CA ILE A 72 -12.85 6.86 -3.16
C ILE A 72 -12.94 6.66 -4.66
N ILE A 73 -12.40 5.56 -5.17
CA ILE A 73 -12.47 5.22 -6.60
C ILE A 73 -13.92 5.18 -7.06
N LYS A 74 -14.77 4.50 -6.31
CA LYS A 74 -16.20 4.38 -6.63
C LYS A 74 -16.90 5.73 -6.60
N GLU A 75 -16.67 6.52 -5.56
CA GLU A 75 -17.33 7.81 -5.37
C GLU A 75 -16.98 8.80 -6.48
N ARG A 76 -15.78 8.71 -7.02
CA ARG A 76 -15.34 9.57 -8.10
C ARG A 76 -15.76 9.07 -9.48
N GLY A 77 -16.43 7.93 -9.56
CA GLY A 77 -16.83 7.34 -10.82
C GLY A 77 -15.68 6.75 -11.61
N PHE A 78 -14.58 6.50 -10.95
CA PHE A 78 -13.41 5.88 -11.57
C PHE A 78 -13.58 4.37 -11.68
N THR A 79 -12.80 3.76 -12.55
CA THR A 79 -12.74 2.31 -12.70
C THR A 79 -11.59 1.77 -11.87
N PHE A 80 -11.87 0.77 -11.04
CA PHE A 80 -10.83 0.05 -10.33
C PHE A 80 -10.17 -0.91 -11.32
N GLY A 81 -9.01 -0.54 -11.84
CA GLY A 81 -8.32 -1.30 -12.84
C GLY A 81 -7.54 -2.47 -12.28
N ARG A 82 -6.90 -3.21 -13.17
CA ARG A 82 -6.05 -4.34 -12.79
C ARG A 82 -4.75 -3.84 -12.20
N GLU A 83 -4.10 -4.69 -11.43
CA GLU A 83 -2.77 -4.43 -10.91
C GLU A 83 -1.78 -4.28 -12.07
N ARG A 84 -0.87 -3.30 -11.96
CA ARG A 84 0.14 -3.03 -12.99
C ARG A 84 1.53 -3.27 -12.43
N LYS A 85 2.46 -3.65 -13.33
CA LYS A 85 3.85 -3.91 -12.93
C LYS A 85 4.57 -2.65 -12.48
N ASP A 86 4.42 -1.56 -13.23
CA ASP A 86 5.08 -0.30 -12.95
C ASP A 86 4.06 0.70 -12.48
N ASP A 87 3.66 0.59 -11.21
CA ASP A 87 2.66 1.47 -10.67
C ASP A 87 3.30 2.76 -10.09
N TYR A 88 2.49 3.82 -10.04
CA TYR A 88 2.95 5.11 -9.57
C TYR A 88 3.31 5.09 -8.09
N VAL A 89 2.57 4.31 -7.30
CA VAL A 89 2.79 4.23 -5.86
C VAL A 89 4.15 3.60 -5.57
N ASN A 90 4.49 2.52 -6.25
CA ASN A 90 5.78 1.87 -6.06
C ASN A 90 6.93 2.79 -6.46
N GLN A 91 6.77 3.51 -7.56
CA GLN A 91 7.76 4.48 -7.99
C GLN A 91 7.95 5.57 -6.95
N LEU A 92 6.87 6.04 -6.37
CA LEU A 92 6.93 7.06 -5.34
C LEU A 92 7.59 6.55 -4.07
N PHE A 93 7.31 5.31 -3.66
CA PHE A 93 7.98 4.69 -2.52
C PHE A 93 9.48 4.60 -2.76
N LYS A 94 9.89 4.19 -3.95
CA LYS A 94 11.31 4.13 -4.31
C LYS A 94 11.95 5.51 -4.21
N PHE A 95 11.26 6.54 -4.69
CA PHE A 95 11.74 7.91 -4.60
C PHE A 95 11.92 8.34 -3.14
N MET A 96 10.95 8.05 -2.30
CA MET A 96 11.00 8.44 -0.89
C MET A 96 12.10 7.70 -0.12
N ARG A 97 12.40 6.46 -0.49
CA ARG A 97 13.48 5.71 0.14
C ARG A 97 14.85 6.34 -0.09
N LYS A 98 15.04 6.99 -1.22
CA LYS A 98 16.30 7.68 -1.52
C LYS A 98 16.60 8.82 -0.55
N ASP A 99 15.58 9.31 0.14
CA ASP A 99 15.75 10.36 1.13
C ASP A 99 16.22 9.85 2.49
N GLY A 100 16.49 8.55 2.61
CA GLY A 100 17.12 7.98 3.80
C GLY A 100 16.22 7.76 5.00
N SER A 101 14.97 7.50 4.78
CA SER A 101 14.02 7.24 5.86
C SER A 101 14.32 5.89 6.52
N ARG A 102 14.26 5.88 7.86
CA ARG A 102 14.42 4.64 8.64
C ARG A 102 13.27 3.67 8.42
N ASN A 103 12.17 4.15 7.92
CA ASN A 103 11.00 3.33 7.67
C ASN A 103 11.12 2.50 6.41
N ASP A 104 12.18 2.70 5.63
CA ASP A 104 12.36 2.01 4.36
C ASP A 104 12.35 0.50 4.52
N ALA A 105 13.07 -0.01 5.51
CA ALA A 105 13.13 -1.45 5.74
C ALA A 105 11.76 -2.02 6.10
N PHE A 106 10.98 -1.28 6.88
CA PHE A 106 9.62 -1.69 7.25
C PHE A 106 8.69 -1.66 6.05
N ILE A 107 8.78 -0.60 5.26
CA ILE A 107 8.00 -0.48 4.02
C ILE A 107 8.32 -1.63 3.07
N ASP A 108 9.62 -1.92 2.92
CA ASP A 108 10.05 -3.02 2.07
C ASP A 108 9.49 -4.36 2.53
N ARG A 109 9.46 -4.60 3.84
CA ARG A 109 8.88 -5.82 4.38
C ARG A 109 7.41 -5.95 4.03
N LEU A 110 6.67 -4.86 4.15
CA LEU A 110 5.24 -4.87 3.89
C LEU A 110 4.91 -5.05 2.41
N LEU A 111 5.71 -4.43 1.53
CA LEU A 111 5.39 -4.40 0.12
C LEU A 111 6.11 -5.49 -0.68
N PHE A 112 7.29 -5.90 -0.26
CA PHE A 112 8.14 -6.76 -1.06
C PHE A 112 8.62 -8.02 -0.34
N ALA A 113 8.30 -8.18 0.92
CA ALA A 113 8.59 -9.42 1.62
C ALA A 113 7.72 -10.51 1.04
N ALA A 114 8.32 -11.41 0.40
CA ALA A 114 7.59 -12.51 -0.19
C ALA A 114 8.02 -13.80 0.49
#